data_7b192d49c2bce565fc5e6e50ef415e3c
#
_entry.id   7b192d49c2bce565fc5e6e50ef415e3c
#
_cell.length_a   1.000
_cell.length_b   1.000
_cell.length_c   1.000
_cell.angle_alpha   90.00
_cell.angle_beta   90.00
_cell.angle_gamma   90.00
#
_symmetry.space_group_name_H-M   'P 1'
#
loop_
_entity.id
_entity.type
_entity.pdbx_description
1 polymer ?
#
loop_
_entity_poly.entity_id
_entity_poly.type
_entity_poly.pdbx_seq_one_letter_code
_entity_poly.pdbx_strand_id
1 'polypeptide(L)'
;LYKEPLTPIMIDGVQVKLNEERYRKMCKAREFFFACLNAKAPYVAVENPLPMKLAGLPKPSFFACPSWYGVKYTKKTLYWVKNLPPLMSEIDYPDPKSFVHSSRGKYRSRTFPELARAIARQWSEWILTKL
;
A
#
# COMPACT_ATOMS: atom_id res chain seq x y z
N LEU A 1 -1.49 -23.57 -7.84
CA LEU A 1 -2.30 -24.48 -7.02
C LEU A 1 -1.51 -24.91 -5.80
N TYR A 2 -1.99 -24.55 -4.62
CA TYR A 2 -1.37 -24.95 -3.35
C TYR A 2 -1.76 -26.38 -3.02
N LYS A 3 -0.76 -27.25 -2.90
CA LYS A 3 -0.97 -28.66 -2.57
C LYS A 3 -1.00 -28.93 -1.06
N GLU A 4 -0.72 -27.91 -0.24
CA GLU A 4 -0.71 -28.07 1.21
C GLU A 4 -2.13 -28.10 1.79
N PRO A 5 -2.34 -28.91 2.84
CA PRO A 5 -3.62 -28.92 3.53
C PRO A 5 -3.92 -27.56 4.16
N LEU A 6 -5.20 -27.18 4.17
CA LEU A 6 -5.66 -25.95 4.77
C LEU A 6 -6.04 -26.20 6.23
N THR A 7 -5.50 -25.37 7.12
CA THR A 7 -5.80 -25.42 8.56
C THR A 7 -6.99 -24.52 8.89
N PRO A 8 -8.04 -25.00 9.57
CA PRO A 8 -9.15 -24.15 9.99
C PRO A 8 -8.71 -23.18 11.09
N ILE A 9 -9.05 -21.90 10.95
CA ILE A 9 -8.82 -20.85 11.95
C ILE A 9 -10.07 -19.97 12.06
N MET A 10 -10.15 -19.20 13.14
CA MET A 10 -11.22 -18.22 13.36
C MET A 10 -10.74 -16.81 13.06
N ILE A 11 -11.49 -16.08 12.23
CA ILE A 11 -11.27 -14.66 11.94
C ILE A 11 -12.60 -13.93 12.09
N ASP A 12 -12.65 -12.94 12.99
CA ASP A 12 -13.87 -12.16 13.29
C ASP A 12 -15.10 -13.05 13.56
N GLY A 13 -14.92 -14.17 14.26
CA GLY A 13 -15.99 -15.12 14.57
C GLY A 13 -16.38 -16.09 13.43
N VAL A 14 -15.70 -16.01 12.29
CA VAL A 14 -15.94 -16.87 11.13
C VAL A 14 -14.81 -17.89 10.97
N GLN A 15 -15.15 -19.16 10.81
CA GLN A 15 -14.17 -20.20 10.52
C GLN A 15 -13.70 -20.10 9.07
N VAL A 16 -12.38 -20.00 8.87
CA VAL A 16 -11.73 -19.98 7.57
C VAL A 16 -10.63 -21.02 7.51
N LYS A 17 -10.27 -21.48 6.32
CA LYS A 17 -9.15 -22.40 6.12
C LYS A 17 -7.88 -21.65 5.80
N LEU A 18 -6.81 -21.97 6.52
CA LEU A 18 -5.51 -21.32 6.40
C LEU A 18 -4.54 -22.18 5.58
N ASN A 19 -3.89 -21.58 4.60
CA ASN A 19 -2.71 -22.16 3.99
C ASN A 19 -1.48 -21.73 4.82
N GLU A 20 -0.84 -22.69 5.49
CA GLU A 20 0.24 -22.40 6.43
C GLU A 20 1.48 -21.81 5.78
N GLU A 21 1.85 -22.24 4.56
CA GLU A 21 2.98 -21.68 3.83
C GLU A 21 2.75 -20.20 3.49
N ARG A 22 1.56 -19.89 2.99
CA ARG A 22 1.18 -18.49 2.71
C ARG A 22 1.13 -17.66 3.97
N TYR A 23 0.66 -18.24 5.06
CA TYR A 23 0.63 -17.58 6.37
C TYR A 23 2.03 -17.25 6.85
N ARG A 24 2.98 -18.19 6.77
CA ARG A 24 4.38 -17.93 7.13
C ARG A 24 5.00 -16.84 6.28
N LYS A 25 4.75 -16.85 4.96
CA LYS A 25 5.20 -15.78 4.05
C LYS A 25 4.59 -14.44 4.42
N MET A 26 3.32 -14.42 4.78
CA MET A 26 2.63 -13.21 5.26
C MET A 26 3.25 -12.70 6.56
N CYS A 27 3.56 -13.57 7.51
CA CYS A 27 4.22 -13.19 8.76
C CYS A 27 5.60 -12.55 8.51
N LYS A 28 6.39 -13.11 7.60
CA LYS A 28 7.69 -12.54 7.20
C LYS A 28 7.52 -11.18 6.52
N ALA A 29 6.56 -11.04 5.63
CA ALA A 29 6.25 -9.77 4.98
C ALA A 29 5.79 -8.72 6.00
N ARG A 30 5.00 -9.12 6.99
CA ARG A 30 4.57 -8.26 8.10
C ARG A 30 5.76 -7.78 8.94
N GLU A 31 6.68 -8.68 9.30
CA GLU A 31 7.91 -8.29 10.01
C GLU A 31 8.72 -7.27 9.22
N PHE A 32 8.87 -7.48 7.93
CA PHE A 32 9.54 -6.53 7.04
C PHE A 32 8.81 -5.18 6.99
N PHE A 33 7.49 -5.20 6.91
CA PHE A 33 6.66 -3.98 6.95
C PHE A 33 6.96 -3.15 8.21
N PHE A 34 6.94 -3.78 9.38
CA PHE A 34 7.22 -3.09 10.64
C PHE A 34 8.68 -2.64 10.75
N ALA A 35 9.62 -3.39 10.23
CA ALA A 35 11.01 -2.98 10.16
C ALA A 35 11.18 -1.70 9.34
N CYS A 36 10.49 -1.60 8.21
CA CYS A 36 10.47 -0.39 7.39
C CYS A 36 9.80 0.79 8.11
N LEU A 37 8.63 0.54 8.69
CA LEU A 37 7.87 1.58 9.40
C LEU A 37 8.64 2.14 10.61
N ASN A 38 9.38 1.28 11.31
CA ASN A 38 10.17 1.63 12.50
C ASN A 38 11.62 2.02 12.16
N ALA A 39 11.95 2.25 10.90
CA ALA A 39 13.29 2.65 10.50
C ALA A 39 13.73 3.92 11.25
N LYS A 40 15.01 3.95 11.61
CA LYS A 40 15.64 5.10 12.30
C LYS A 40 15.95 6.23 11.30
N ALA A 41 14.92 6.76 10.70
CA ALA A 41 15.01 7.89 9.78
C ALA A 41 14.03 8.98 10.24
N PRO A 42 14.34 10.28 10.01
CA PRO A 42 13.44 11.37 10.39
C PRO A 42 12.13 11.34 9.58
N TYR A 43 12.17 10.85 8.35
CA TYR A 43 11.02 10.74 7.46
C TYR A 43 10.94 9.31 6.93
N VAL A 44 9.76 8.71 7.02
CA VAL A 44 9.53 7.34 6.56
C VAL A 44 8.21 7.29 5.82
N ALA A 45 8.18 6.58 4.71
CA ALA A 45 6.95 6.24 4.01
C ALA A 45 7.00 4.76 3.60
N VAL A 46 5.95 4.05 3.94
CA VAL A 46 5.74 2.66 3.52
C VAL A 46 4.46 2.62 2.69
N GLU A 47 4.57 2.09 1.50
CA GLU A 47 3.45 1.91 0.59
C GLU A 47 3.04 0.44 0.57
N ASN A 48 1.75 0.19 0.56
CA ASN A 48 1.23 -1.17 0.40
C ASN A 48 -0.18 -1.11 -0.20
N PRO A 49 -0.56 -2.06 -1.04
CA PRO A 49 -1.95 -2.24 -1.43
C PRO A 49 -2.79 -2.63 -0.21
N LEU A 50 -4.11 -2.64 -0.37
CA LEU A 50 -5.01 -3.02 0.70
C LEU A 50 -4.64 -4.40 1.27
N PRO A 51 -4.18 -4.47 2.54
CA PRO A 51 -3.78 -5.73 3.15
C PRO A 51 -4.99 -6.59 3.51
N MET A 52 -4.78 -7.89 3.58
CA MET A 52 -5.77 -8.78 4.17
C MET A 52 -5.88 -8.51 5.67
N LYS A 53 -7.08 -8.62 6.23
CA LYS A 53 -7.33 -8.44 7.67
C LYS A 53 -6.42 -9.31 8.54
N LEU A 54 -6.14 -10.53 8.08
CA LEU A 54 -5.26 -11.47 8.78
C LEU A 54 -3.83 -10.93 8.99
N ALA A 55 -3.37 -10.03 8.13
CA ALA A 55 -2.06 -9.42 8.26
C ALA A 55 -1.94 -8.55 9.52
N GLY A 56 -3.04 -8.02 10.04
CA GLY A 56 -3.06 -7.25 11.27
C GLY A 56 -2.21 -5.98 11.21
N LEU A 57 -2.13 -5.34 10.05
CA LEU A 57 -1.40 -4.07 9.91
C LEU A 57 -2.16 -2.92 10.59
N PRO A 58 -1.45 -1.91 11.11
CA PRO A 58 -2.10 -0.75 11.69
C PRO A 58 -2.90 0.02 10.64
N LYS A 59 -3.77 0.92 11.10
CA LYS A 59 -4.51 1.80 10.21
C LYS A 59 -3.53 2.65 9.38
N PRO A 60 -3.70 2.72 8.05
CA PRO A 60 -2.85 3.57 7.22
C PRO A 60 -3.03 5.05 7.56
N SER A 61 -2.00 5.84 7.32
CA SER A 61 -2.04 7.29 7.51
C SER A 61 -2.98 7.97 6.51
N PHE A 62 -2.92 7.54 5.24
CA PHE A 62 -3.79 8.02 4.17
C PHE A 62 -3.70 7.06 2.97
N PHE A 63 -4.48 7.35 1.93
CA PHE A 63 -4.37 6.66 0.65
C PHE A 63 -4.18 7.67 -0.49
N ALA A 64 -3.66 7.20 -1.60
CA ALA A 64 -3.59 7.95 -2.85
C ALA A 64 -4.00 7.05 -4.01
N CYS A 65 -4.52 7.66 -5.06
CA CYS A 65 -4.86 6.98 -6.30
C CYS A 65 -4.02 7.53 -7.45
N PRO A 66 -3.54 6.68 -8.37
CA PRO A 66 -2.81 7.17 -9.55
C PRO A 66 -3.60 8.16 -10.39
N SER A 67 -4.94 8.04 -10.40
CA SER A 67 -5.82 8.97 -11.10
C SER A 67 -5.72 10.42 -10.63
N TRP A 68 -5.27 10.64 -9.40
CA TRP A 68 -5.03 11.98 -8.87
C TRP A 68 -3.90 12.73 -9.58
N TYR A 69 -3.11 12.02 -10.37
CA TYR A 69 -1.92 12.53 -11.06
C TYR A 69 -1.98 12.32 -12.57
N GLY A 70 -3.19 12.14 -13.12
CA GLY A 70 -3.43 12.01 -14.56
C GLY A 70 -3.34 10.60 -15.13
N VAL A 71 -3.13 9.58 -14.30
CA VAL A 71 -3.12 8.20 -14.75
C VAL A 71 -4.53 7.63 -14.72
N LYS A 72 -4.97 6.98 -15.79
CA LYS A 72 -6.27 6.29 -15.83
C LYS A 72 -6.28 5.00 -15.02
N TYR A 73 -6.04 5.11 -13.73
CA TYR A 73 -5.98 3.99 -12.81
C TYR A 73 -6.39 4.44 -11.41
N THR A 74 -7.45 3.85 -10.87
CA THR A 74 -8.09 4.30 -9.62
C THR A 74 -7.81 3.40 -8.42
N LYS A 75 -6.91 2.45 -8.54
CA LYS A 75 -6.57 1.56 -7.42
C LYS A 75 -5.98 2.35 -6.27
N LYS A 76 -6.65 2.29 -5.12
CA LYS A 76 -6.14 2.87 -3.88
C LYS A 76 -4.83 2.22 -3.46
N THR A 77 -3.85 3.05 -3.22
CA THR A 77 -2.59 2.66 -2.59
C THR A 77 -2.54 3.28 -1.20
N LEU A 78 -2.25 2.46 -0.20
CA LEU A 78 -2.21 2.88 1.19
C LEU A 78 -0.80 3.28 1.60
N TYR A 79 -0.70 4.30 2.44
CA TYR A 79 0.57 4.82 2.96
C TYR A 79 0.57 4.85 4.48
N TRP A 80 1.66 4.39 5.05
CA TRP A 80 2.00 4.58 6.46
C TRP A 80 3.23 5.47 6.51
N VAL A 81 3.10 6.63 7.13
CA VAL A 81 4.16 7.64 7.09
C VAL A 81 4.54 8.12 8.47
N LYS A 82 5.78 8.61 8.57
CA LYS A 82 6.34 9.27 9.74
C LYS A 82 6.83 10.65 9.31
N ASN A 83 6.27 11.69 9.92
CA ASN A 83 6.62 13.09 9.69
C ASN A 83 6.46 13.57 8.23
N LEU A 84 5.51 12.99 7.52
CA LEU A 84 5.18 13.40 6.14
C LEU A 84 3.69 13.70 6.05
N PRO A 85 3.30 14.69 5.24
CA PRO A 85 1.90 15.02 5.05
C PRO A 85 1.21 14.04 4.10
N PRO A 86 -0.13 13.98 4.12
CA PRO A 86 -0.87 13.27 3.08
C PRO A 86 -0.53 13.79 1.69
N LEU A 87 -0.51 12.89 0.72
CA LEU A 87 -0.40 13.27 -0.68
C LEU A 87 -1.71 13.91 -1.15
N MET A 88 -1.59 15.01 -1.88
CA MET A 88 -2.72 15.76 -2.41
C MET A 88 -2.92 15.46 -3.89
N SER A 89 -4.18 15.40 -4.32
CA SER A 89 -4.50 15.31 -5.74
C SER A 89 -4.00 16.57 -6.46
N GLU A 90 -3.42 16.38 -7.62
CA GLU A 90 -2.98 17.48 -8.51
C GLU A 90 -3.97 17.76 -9.63
N ILE A 91 -5.11 17.04 -9.62
CA ILE A 91 -6.19 17.14 -10.60
C ILE A 91 -7.49 17.40 -9.85
N ASP A 92 -8.23 18.45 -10.24
CA ASP A 92 -9.47 18.84 -9.59
C ASP A 92 -10.58 17.79 -9.75
N TYR A 93 -10.62 17.15 -10.89
CA TYR A 93 -11.65 16.14 -11.23
C TYR A 93 -10.99 14.86 -11.75
N PRO A 94 -10.43 14.01 -10.87
CA PRO A 94 -9.86 12.75 -11.30
C PRO A 94 -10.92 11.87 -11.96
N ASP A 95 -10.58 11.19 -13.05
CA ASP A 95 -11.48 10.27 -13.73
C ASP A 95 -11.88 9.13 -12.76
N PRO A 96 -13.17 8.99 -12.43
CA PRO A 96 -13.62 7.94 -11.52
C PRO A 96 -13.64 6.55 -12.16
N LYS A 97 -13.43 6.44 -13.47
CA LYS A 97 -13.46 5.16 -14.15
C LYS A 97 -12.21 4.35 -13.81
N SER A 98 -12.44 3.25 -13.12
CA SER A 98 -11.41 2.27 -12.87
C SER A 98 -10.99 1.61 -14.18
N PHE A 99 -9.78 1.86 -14.59
CA PHE A 99 -9.16 1.07 -15.62
C PHE A 99 -8.48 -0.13 -14.96
N VAL A 100 -9.25 -1.19 -14.71
CA VAL A 100 -8.67 -2.45 -14.24
C VAL A 100 -8.01 -3.11 -15.45
N HIS A 101 -6.73 -2.86 -15.62
CA HIS A 101 -5.97 -3.69 -16.55
C HIS A 101 -6.02 -5.14 -16.07
N SER A 102 -6.52 -6.01 -16.93
CA SER A 102 -6.48 -7.46 -16.73
C SER A 102 -5.06 -8.04 -16.76
N SER A 103 -4.06 -7.22 -16.99
CA SER A 103 -2.66 -7.61 -16.95
C SER A 103 -2.23 -7.96 -15.53
N ARG A 104 -1.82 -9.20 -15.39
CA ARG A 104 -1.43 -9.82 -14.12
C ARG A 104 -0.15 -9.23 -13.54
N GLY A 105 -0.03 -9.32 -12.22
CA GLY A 105 1.18 -9.21 -11.39
C GLY A 105 2.17 -8.09 -11.72
N LYS A 106 2.86 -8.18 -12.81
CA LYS A 106 3.96 -7.27 -13.18
C LYS A 106 3.51 -5.81 -13.39
N TYR A 107 2.32 -5.60 -13.94
CA TYR A 107 1.76 -4.27 -14.14
C TYR A 107 1.14 -3.71 -12.85
N ARG A 108 0.58 -4.59 -12.02
CA ARG A 108 -0.08 -4.24 -10.75
C ARG A 108 0.88 -3.77 -9.67
N SER A 109 2.11 -4.25 -9.69
CA SER A 109 3.16 -3.89 -8.72
C SER A 109 3.95 -2.65 -9.12
N ARG A 110 3.72 -2.12 -10.32
CA ARG A 110 4.45 -0.98 -10.85
C ARG A 110 3.98 0.32 -10.22
N THR A 111 4.92 1.13 -9.78
CA THR A 111 4.66 2.53 -9.43
C THR A 111 4.63 3.37 -10.71
N PHE A 112 3.56 4.13 -10.90
CA PHE A 112 3.44 5.01 -12.06
C PHE A 112 4.38 6.21 -11.93
N PRO A 113 5.10 6.60 -13.00
CA PRO A 113 6.02 7.74 -12.97
C PRO A 113 5.35 9.04 -12.50
N GLU A 114 4.10 9.27 -12.86
CA GLU A 114 3.33 10.45 -12.47
C GLU A 114 3.14 10.51 -10.95
N LEU A 115 2.80 9.39 -10.33
CA LEU A 115 2.69 9.27 -8.87
C LEU A 115 4.05 9.45 -8.21
N ALA A 116 5.10 8.82 -8.74
CA ALA A 116 6.46 8.95 -8.20
C ALA A 116 6.96 10.40 -8.24
N ARG A 117 6.68 11.13 -9.32
CA ARG A 117 7.03 12.56 -9.42
C ARG A 117 6.26 13.42 -8.42
N ALA A 118 4.97 13.13 -8.22
CA ALA A 118 4.15 13.82 -7.23
C ALA A 118 4.67 13.61 -5.81
N ILE A 119 5.01 12.37 -5.46
CA ILE A 119 5.64 12.03 -4.18
C ILE A 119 6.93 12.82 -3.99
N ALA A 120 7.82 12.77 -4.97
CA ALA A 120 9.10 13.48 -4.90
C ALA A 120 8.91 14.98 -4.72
N ARG A 121 8.02 15.60 -5.48
CA ARG A 121 7.75 17.03 -5.41
C ARG A 121 7.09 17.43 -4.09
N GLN A 122 5.97 16.81 -3.74
CA GLN A 122 5.19 17.21 -2.56
C GLN A 122 5.97 17.00 -1.27
N TRP A 123 6.66 15.88 -1.14
CA TRP A 123 7.39 15.59 0.10
C TRP A 123 8.73 16.31 0.18
N SER A 124 9.43 16.52 -0.93
CA SER A 124 10.66 17.34 -0.90
C SER A 124 10.35 18.79 -0.51
N GLU A 125 9.30 19.37 -1.06
CA GLU A 125 8.86 20.72 -0.68
C GLU A 125 8.50 20.81 0.80
N TRP A 126 7.76 19.81 1.31
CA TRP A 126 7.42 19.71 2.74
C TRP A 126 8.67 19.65 3.62
N ILE A 127 9.61 18.78 3.28
CA ILE A 127 10.85 18.60 4.06
C ILE A 127 11.65 19.90 4.07
N LEU A 128 11.76 20.57 2.93
CA LEU A 128 12.47 21.85 2.83
C LEU A 128 11.87 22.93 3.74
N THR A 129 10.57 22.92 3.99
CA THR A 129 9.93 23.84 4.94
C THR A 129 10.32 23.59 6.40
N LYS A 130 10.91 22.44 6.72
CA LYS A 130 11.29 22.02 8.09
C LYS A 130 12.78 22.19 8.40
N LEU A 131 13.57 22.58 7.41
CA LEU A 131 15.02 22.79 7.58
C LEU A 131 15.34 24.15 8.21
#